data_5d5bf89f5d07a0637ebaf045f3797a8a
#
_entry.id   5d5bf89f5d07a0637ebaf045f3797a8a
#
_cell.length_a   1.000
_cell.length_b   1.000
_cell.length_c   1.000
_cell.angle_alpha   90.00
_cell.angle_beta   90.00
_cell.angle_gamma   90.00
#
_symmetry.space_group_name_H-M   'P 1'
#
loop_
_entity.id
_entity.type
_entity.pdbx_description
1 polymer ?
#
loop_
_entity_poly.entity_id
_entity_poly.type
_entity_poly.pdbx_seq_one_letter_code
_entity_poly.pdbx_strand_id
1 'polypeptide(L)'
;MKINWKIFREILYLAIPAVGEMTLYMMIWIFDTMMIGKYGGQLAVSSVGLSTEIIYSFFNIIIAVGVSTALTSLVSRAIGSKDYKKAEIIANAGIKIAVVLAFIFFSLLFFIPDKILNLAGATKEMLPLATRYAKISSFSFFLLTLSSTINGVFRGVKDTKTSLYVAGSINIVNLFLDYVLIFGNLGFPEWGITGAAVATVAGNFIGILLQWSRLKKLPFKISFFSCVSKKDIWEIICFAIPSGLQEANFSLSRLLGLTFILSLGTAAFAANQIGIAIEAISTMPGWGVAIACTALVGHSIGENKPDKSQEYTLYSTIIASIFMGILACFFFFIPKTLISFFINKQEIDVIRIGAICLQVAAFEQIPIAIVTVLGSYFKGIGNPKIPFYVSFFTNWFLRLPIAFYLISILRLPVYIYWIITTFQWLLESIILYYLYRKNINTVLKNMSISNIFDKI
;
A
#
# COMPACT_ATOMS: atom_id res chain seq x y z
N MET A 1 -19.64 -10.29 24.94
CA MET A 1 -18.18 -10.49 24.81
C MET A 1 -17.50 -9.43 25.68
N LYS A 2 -16.73 -9.80 26.71
CA LYS A 2 -15.97 -8.80 27.49
C LYS A 2 -14.81 -8.31 26.65
N ILE A 3 -14.69 -6.99 26.48
CA ILE A 3 -13.61 -6.38 25.70
C ILE A 3 -12.28 -6.64 26.41
N ASN A 4 -11.33 -7.24 25.71
CA ASN A 4 -9.96 -7.40 26.18
C ASN A 4 -9.16 -6.13 25.93
N TRP A 5 -9.25 -5.18 26.89
CA TRP A 5 -8.60 -3.87 26.79
C TRP A 5 -7.09 -3.95 26.57
N LYS A 6 -6.43 -5.01 27.04
CA LYS A 6 -4.98 -5.22 26.82
C LYS A 6 -4.68 -5.42 25.34
N ILE A 7 -5.41 -6.29 24.66
CA ILE A 7 -5.24 -6.57 23.23
C ILE A 7 -5.63 -5.34 22.41
N PHE A 8 -6.74 -4.68 22.76
CA PHE A 8 -7.18 -3.47 22.09
C PHE A 8 -6.09 -2.37 22.14
N ARG A 9 -5.46 -2.17 23.31
CA ARG A 9 -4.37 -1.21 23.48
C ARG A 9 -3.10 -1.61 22.70
N GLU A 10 -2.77 -2.90 22.64
CA GLU A 10 -1.64 -3.41 21.85
C GLU A 10 -1.85 -3.12 20.36
N ILE A 11 -3.07 -3.32 19.84
CA ILE A 11 -3.39 -3.00 18.44
C ILE A 11 -3.26 -1.50 18.18
N LEU A 12 -3.89 -0.66 18.99
CA LEU A 12 -3.80 0.79 18.80
C LEU A 12 -2.38 1.32 18.86
N TYR A 13 -1.56 0.77 19.76
CA TYR A 13 -0.15 1.16 19.88
C TYR A 13 0.65 0.96 18.60
N LEU A 14 0.34 -0.10 17.83
CA LEU A 14 0.97 -0.39 16.55
C LEU A 14 0.23 0.24 15.36
N ALA A 15 -1.10 0.27 15.42
CA ALA A 15 -1.92 0.75 14.33
C ALA A 15 -1.85 2.27 14.17
N ILE A 16 -1.88 3.06 15.26
CA ILE A 16 -1.84 4.53 15.17
C ILE A 16 -0.58 5.03 14.43
N PRO A 17 0.64 4.59 14.77
CA PRO A 17 1.81 5.01 14.00
C PRO A 17 1.79 4.50 12.55
N ALA A 18 1.27 3.29 12.28
CA ALA A 18 1.17 2.76 10.92
C ALA A 18 0.14 3.53 10.08
N VAL A 19 -0.99 3.93 10.67
CA VAL A 19 -1.98 4.83 10.05
C VAL A 19 -1.33 6.19 9.73
N GLY A 20 -0.59 6.75 10.70
CA GLY A 20 0.13 8.01 10.49
C GLY A 20 1.16 7.90 9.35
N GLU A 21 1.91 6.80 9.26
CA GLU A 21 2.84 6.51 8.16
C GLU A 21 2.11 6.53 6.80
N MET A 22 0.98 5.82 6.68
CA MET A 22 0.20 5.76 5.43
C MET A 22 -0.39 7.13 5.06
N THR A 23 -0.88 7.88 6.03
CA THR A 23 -1.37 9.25 5.82
C THR A 23 -0.27 10.18 5.33
N LEU A 24 0.95 10.08 5.87
CA LEU A 24 2.09 10.88 5.43
C LEU A 24 2.51 10.54 3.99
N TYR A 25 2.47 9.29 3.58
CA TYR A 25 2.73 8.92 2.18
C TYR A 25 1.70 9.52 1.21
N MET A 26 0.42 9.58 1.62
CA MET A 26 -0.61 10.25 0.84
C MET A 26 -0.37 11.76 0.75
N MET A 27 0.02 12.40 1.86
CA MET A 27 0.27 13.85 1.89
C MET A 27 1.42 14.27 0.99
N ILE A 28 2.53 13.55 0.95
CA ILE A 28 3.67 13.82 0.05
C ILE A 28 3.18 13.89 -1.40
N TRP A 29 2.46 12.86 -1.85
CA TRP A 29 1.97 12.79 -3.22
C TRP A 29 1.06 13.98 -3.59
N ILE A 30 0.21 14.41 -2.67
CA ILE A 30 -0.68 15.56 -2.86
C ILE A 30 0.13 16.86 -2.97
N PHE A 31 1.05 17.10 -2.03
CA PHE A 31 1.84 18.33 -2.01
C PHE A 31 2.78 18.45 -3.20
N ASP A 32 3.49 17.39 -3.57
CA ASP A 32 4.36 17.38 -4.75
C ASP A 32 3.56 17.71 -6.01
N THR A 33 2.39 17.07 -6.20
CA THR A 33 1.54 17.35 -7.35
C THR A 33 1.04 18.79 -7.39
N MET A 34 0.65 19.35 -6.22
CA MET A 34 0.21 20.74 -6.12
C MET A 34 1.34 21.75 -6.46
N MET A 35 2.55 21.50 -5.94
CA MET A 35 3.69 22.40 -6.16
C MET A 35 4.17 22.34 -7.60
N ILE A 36 4.27 21.16 -8.20
CA ILE A 36 4.62 20.98 -9.61
C ILE A 36 3.56 21.60 -10.52
N GLY A 37 2.27 21.46 -10.17
CA GLY A 37 1.17 22.06 -10.91
C GLY A 37 1.21 23.59 -10.93
N LYS A 38 1.55 24.21 -9.79
CA LYS A 38 1.72 25.66 -9.68
C LYS A 38 2.92 26.17 -10.49
N TYR A 39 3.97 25.36 -10.60
CA TYR A 39 5.19 25.73 -11.32
C TYR A 39 5.04 25.66 -12.84
N GLY A 40 4.69 24.48 -13.36
CA GLY A 40 4.78 24.20 -14.81
C GLY A 40 3.45 23.80 -15.44
N GLY A 41 2.32 23.98 -14.74
CA GLY A 41 0.99 23.71 -15.25
C GLY A 41 0.77 22.26 -15.69
N GLN A 42 -0.11 22.09 -16.68
CA GLN A 42 -0.56 20.76 -17.13
C GLN A 42 0.59 19.88 -17.66
N LEU A 43 1.53 20.44 -18.43
CA LEU A 43 2.62 19.67 -19.02
C LEU A 43 3.57 19.12 -17.95
N ALA A 44 3.87 19.92 -16.93
CA ALA A 44 4.71 19.49 -15.81
C ALA A 44 4.06 18.38 -15.00
N VAL A 45 2.80 18.55 -14.61
CA VAL A 45 2.04 17.54 -13.85
C VAL A 45 1.92 16.24 -14.63
N SER A 46 1.61 16.30 -15.92
CA SER A 46 1.47 15.10 -16.75
C SER A 46 2.81 14.37 -16.93
N SER A 47 3.92 15.10 -17.12
CA SER A 47 5.26 14.51 -17.29
C SER A 47 5.76 13.83 -16.02
N VAL A 48 5.59 14.50 -14.87
CA VAL A 48 5.96 13.95 -13.56
C VAL A 48 5.02 12.84 -13.16
N GLY A 49 3.70 13.03 -13.35
CA GLY A 49 2.69 12.03 -13.01
C GLY A 49 2.90 10.71 -13.73
N LEU A 50 3.20 10.74 -15.04
CA LEU A 50 3.50 9.52 -15.79
C LEU A 50 4.74 8.80 -15.26
N SER A 51 5.82 9.55 -14.99
CA SER A 51 7.06 8.98 -14.45
C SER A 51 6.85 8.40 -13.06
N THR A 52 6.13 9.11 -12.19
CA THR A 52 5.83 8.69 -10.82
C THR A 52 4.92 7.44 -10.81
N GLU A 53 3.91 7.38 -11.69
CA GLU A 53 3.02 6.22 -11.78
C GLU A 53 3.77 4.95 -12.18
N ILE A 54 4.72 5.05 -13.12
CA ILE A 54 5.58 3.92 -13.50
C ILE A 54 6.43 3.47 -12.31
N ILE A 55 7.14 4.41 -11.68
CA ILE A 55 8.01 4.13 -10.53
C ILE A 55 7.20 3.51 -9.39
N TYR A 56 6.03 4.08 -9.08
CA TYR A 56 5.19 3.64 -7.99
C TYR A 56 4.56 2.26 -8.24
N SER A 57 4.16 1.97 -9.49
CA SER A 57 3.63 0.66 -9.85
C SER A 57 4.67 -0.45 -9.65
N PHE A 58 5.90 -0.27 -10.14
CA PHE A 58 6.98 -1.22 -9.90
C PHE A 58 7.35 -1.35 -8.43
N PHE A 59 7.42 -0.22 -7.70
CA PHE A 59 7.72 -0.20 -6.28
C PHE A 59 6.69 -0.94 -5.45
N ASN A 60 5.40 -0.62 -5.62
CA ASN A 60 4.34 -1.26 -4.85
C ASN A 60 4.23 -2.75 -5.12
N ILE A 61 4.23 -3.15 -6.40
CA ILE A 61 3.99 -4.54 -6.77
C ILE A 61 5.08 -5.45 -6.21
N ILE A 62 6.35 -5.09 -6.40
CA ILE A 62 7.44 -6.04 -6.15
C ILE A 62 7.98 -5.90 -4.74
N ILE A 63 8.07 -4.67 -4.21
CA ILE A 63 8.86 -4.38 -3.02
C ILE A 63 8.01 -4.02 -1.82
N ALA A 64 7.15 -3.02 -1.94
CA ALA A 64 6.37 -2.54 -0.79
C ALA A 64 5.41 -3.61 -0.28
N VAL A 65 4.68 -4.27 -1.16
CA VAL A 65 3.75 -5.33 -0.79
C VAL A 65 4.40 -6.70 -0.81
N GLY A 66 5.30 -6.99 -1.76
CA GLY A 66 5.99 -8.27 -1.85
C GLY A 66 6.99 -8.47 -0.71
N VAL A 67 8.16 -7.86 -0.82
CA VAL A 67 9.30 -8.12 0.09
C VAL A 67 9.05 -7.57 1.50
N SER A 68 8.55 -6.34 1.62
CA SER A 68 8.31 -5.71 2.93
C SER A 68 7.27 -6.46 3.76
N THR A 69 6.18 -6.93 3.14
CA THR A 69 5.16 -7.75 3.81
C THR A 69 5.69 -9.12 4.20
N ALA A 70 6.51 -9.75 3.32
CA ALA A 70 7.19 -11.00 3.65
C ALA A 70 8.07 -10.85 4.90
N LEU A 71 8.87 -9.79 4.96
CA LEU A 71 9.71 -9.51 6.13
C LEU A 71 8.89 -9.23 7.38
N THR A 72 7.82 -8.42 7.27
CA THR A 72 6.93 -8.16 8.41
C THR A 72 6.37 -9.47 8.99
N SER A 73 5.91 -10.40 8.14
CA SER A 73 5.35 -11.68 8.58
C SER A 73 6.42 -12.64 9.12
N LEU A 74 7.49 -12.86 8.36
CA LEU A 74 8.50 -13.87 8.71
C LEU A 74 9.33 -13.44 9.93
N VAL A 75 9.72 -12.16 10.01
CA VAL A 75 10.46 -11.62 11.17
C VAL A 75 9.55 -11.63 12.39
N SER A 76 8.28 -11.22 12.30
CA SER A 76 7.37 -11.24 13.45
C SER A 76 7.17 -12.66 14.01
N ARG A 77 7.09 -13.66 13.16
CA ARG A 77 6.98 -15.08 13.57
C ARG A 77 8.28 -15.54 14.26
N ALA A 78 9.44 -15.21 13.71
CA ALA A 78 10.73 -15.56 14.31
C ALA A 78 10.93 -14.88 15.67
N ILE A 79 10.57 -13.61 15.81
CA ILE A 79 10.61 -12.90 17.10
C ILE A 79 9.59 -13.49 18.09
N GLY A 80 8.38 -13.84 17.63
CA GLY A 80 7.37 -14.48 18.47
C GLY A 80 7.83 -15.82 19.05
N SER A 81 8.56 -16.62 18.27
CA SER A 81 9.20 -17.88 18.73
C SER A 81 10.51 -17.66 19.51
N LYS A 82 10.93 -16.41 19.72
CA LYS A 82 12.22 -16.03 20.34
C LYS A 82 13.46 -16.51 19.57
N ASP A 83 13.31 -16.85 18.30
CA ASP A 83 14.40 -17.23 17.41
C ASP A 83 14.99 -15.97 16.74
N TYR A 84 15.77 -15.20 17.51
CA TYR A 84 16.42 -13.98 17.03
C TYR A 84 17.42 -14.25 15.91
N LYS A 85 18.05 -15.45 15.89
CA LYS A 85 18.98 -15.84 14.83
C LYS A 85 18.26 -16.03 13.50
N LYS A 86 17.10 -16.66 13.50
CA LYS A 86 16.25 -16.80 12.31
C LYS A 86 15.75 -15.42 11.85
N ALA A 87 15.35 -14.54 12.78
CA ALA A 87 14.93 -13.17 12.45
C ALA A 87 16.07 -12.38 11.77
N GLU A 88 17.30 -12.51 12.27
CA GLU A 88 18.52 -11.90 11.67
C GLU A 88 18.76 -12.41 10.25
N ILE A 89 18.71 -13.74 10.04
CA ILE A 89 18.93 -14.35 8.72
C ILE A 89 17.87 -13.87 7.71
N ILE A 90 16.60 -13.87 8.11
CA ILE A 90 15.49 -13.41 7.25
C ILE A 90 15.64 -11.92 6.92
N ALA A 91 15.94 -11.08 7.89
CA ALA A 91 16.13 -9.64 7.68
C ALA A 91 17.30 -9.38 6.71
N ASN A 92 18.44 -10.02 6.91
CA ASN A 92 19.61 -9.89 6.03
C ASN A 92 19.33 -10.43 4.62
N ALA A 93 18.61 -11.54 4.49
CA ALA A 93 18.20 -12.10 3.19
C ALA A 93 17.27 -11.13 2.43
N GLY A 94 16.28 -10.60 3.12
CA GLY A 94 15.33 -9.65 2.53
C GLY A 94 15.99 -8.36 2.07
N ILE A 95 16.93 -7.81 2.85
CA ILE A 95 17.68 -6.62 2.46
C ILE A 95 18.54 -6.89 1.22
N LYS A 96 19.18 -8.06 1.10
CA LYS A 96 19.93 -8.44 -0.10
C LYS A 96 19.05 -8.55 -1.33
N ILE A 97 17.90 -9.20 -1.21
CA ILE A 97 16.90 -9.26 -2.28
C ILE A 97 16.51 -7.84 -2.71
N ALA A 98 16.22 -6.96 -1.73
CA ALA A 98 15.86 -5.58 -2.01
C ALA A 98 16.97 -4.79 -2.71
N VAL A 99 18.23 -4.95 -2.30
CA VAL A 99 19.38 -4.30 -2.98
C VAL A 99 19.47 -4.73 -4.43
N VAL A 100 19.35 -6.05 -4.71
CA VAL A 100 19.41 -6.56 -6.09
C VAL A 100 18.26 -6.02 -6.92
N LEU A 101 17.03 -6.08 -6.41
CA LEU A 101 15.85 -5.56 -7.11
C LEU A 101 15.94 -4.05 -7.31
N ALA A 102 16.35 -3.30 -6.27
CA ALA A 102 16.53 -1.87 -6.35
C ALA A 102 17.55 -1.48 -7.43
N PHE A 103 18.67 -2.23 -7.51
CA PHE A 103 19.70 -1.99 -8.52
C PHE A 103 19.23 -2.29 -9.94
N ILE A 104 18.47 -3.38 -10.13
CA ILE A 104 17.90 -3.73 -11.44
C ILE A 104 16.97 -2.60 -11.92
N PHE A 105 16.01 -2.19 -11.09
CA PHE A 105 15.04 -1.15 -11.47
C PHE A 105 15.69 0.24 -11.58
N PHE A 106 16.63 0.57 -10.70
CA PHE A 106 17.46 1.75 -10.84
C PHE A 106 18.13 1.79 -12.21
N SER A 107 18.78 0.71 -12.61
CA SER A 107 19.48 0.62 -13.90
C SER A 107 18.51 0.78 -15.08
N LEU A 108 17.34 0.15 -15.03
CA LEU A 108 16.33 0.29 -16.07
C LEU A 108 15.85 1.75 -16.21
N LEU A 109 15.51 2.40 -15.09
CA LEU A 109 15.01 3.78 -15.08
C LEU A 109 16.10 4.82 -15.38
N PHE A 110 17.35 4.51 -15.09
CA PHE A 110 18.48 5.43 -15.32
C PHE A 110 18.99 5.37 -16.76
N PHE A 111 19.18 4.15 -17.31
CA PHE A 111 19.80 3.94 -18.62
C PHE A 111 18.81 3.96 -19.79
N ILE A 112 17.57 3.50 -19.59
CA ILE A 112 16.59 3.38 -20.68
C ILE A 112 15.23 4.01 -20.38
N PRO A 113 15.16 5.17 -19.67
CA PRO A 113 13.88 5.79 -19.30
C PRO A 113 13.05 6.18 -20.51
N ASP A 114 13.69 6.66 -21.60
CA ASP A 114 13.00 7.09 -22.82
C ASP A 114 12.16 5.97 -23.43
N LYS A 115 12.72 4.74 -23.48
CA LYS A 115 12.01 3.58 -24.02
C LYS A 115 10.83 3.19 -23.14
N ILE A 116 11.02 3.20 -21.81
CA ILE A 116 9.97 2.86 -20.84
C ILE A 116 8.83 3.89 -20.92
N LEU A 117 9.16 5.19 -20.94
CA LEU A 117 8.18 6.26 -21.01
C LEU A 117 7.42 6.30 -22.34
N ASN A 118 8.11 6.04 -23.47
CA ASN A 118 7.46 5.92 -24.77
C ASN A 118 6.48 4.75 -24.80
N LEU A 119 6.86 3.59 -24.25
CA LEU A 119 6.00 2.41 -24.15
C LEU A 119 4.76 2.70 -23.28
N ALA A 120 4.92 3.55 -22.27
CA ALA A 120 3.84 3.99 -21.38
C ALA A 120 2.95 5.11 -21.98
N GLY A 121 3.23 5.56 -23.23
CA GLY A 121 2.40 6.53 -23.93
C GLY A 121 2.81 8.00 -23.74
N ALA A 122 4.06 8.28 -23.36
CA ALA A 122 4.56 9.64 -23.28
C ALA A 122 4.49 10.34 -24.64
N THR A 123 3.94 11.56 -24.67
CA THR A 123 3.96 12.39 -25.89
C THR A 123 5.36 12.96 -26.15
N LYS A 124 5.63 13.39 -27.39
CA LYS A 124 6.91 13.99 -27.76
C LYS A 124 7.27 15.22 -26.90
N GLU A 125 6.28 15.97 -26.44
CA GLU A 125 6.46 17.16 -25.61
C GLU A 125 6.76 16.80 -24.15
N MET A 126 6.15 15.74 -23.63
CA MET A 126 6.35 15.25 -22.26
C MET A 126 7.68 14.52 -22.10
N LEU A 127 8.13 13.81 -23.13
CA LEU A 127 9.25 12.86 -23.05
C LEU A 127 10.54 13.47 -22.48
N PRO A 128 11.02 14.65 -22.91
CA PRO A 128 12.27 15.23 -22.36
C PRO A 128 12.19 15.52 -20.86
N LEU A 129 11.06 16.08 -20.40
CA LEU A 129 10.83 16.40 -19.00
C LEU A 129 10.67 15.15 -18.15
N ALA A 130 9.85 14.22 -18.63
CA ALA A 130 9.60 12.93 -17.96
C ALA A 130 10.88 12.09 -17.84
N THR A 131 11.71 12.04 -18.90
CA THR A 131 13.01 11.36 -18.90
C THR A 131 13.98 11.96 -17.88
N ARG A 132 14.09 13.28 -17.83
CA ARG A 132 14.96 13.96 -16.87
C ARG A 132 14.52 13.69 -15.44
N TYR A 133 13.22 13.78 -15.18
CA TYR A 133 12.64 13.46 -13.89
C TYR A 133 12.88 12.00 -13.52
N ALA A 134 12.59 11.04 -14.40
CA ALA A 134 12.74 9.61 -14.16
C ALA A 134 14.19 9.21 -13.86
N LYS A 135 15.19 9.79 -14.57
CA LYS A 135 16.61 9.55 -14.28
C LYS A 135 17.02 9.97 -12.88
N ILE A 136 16.58 11.12 -12.40
CA ILE A 136 16.91 11.59 -11.06
C ILE A 136 16.12 10.77 -10.03
N SER A 137 14.83 10.56 -10.26
CA SER A 137 13.96 9.78 -9.37
C SER A 137 14.34 8.31 -9.29
N SER A 138 15.17 7.77 -10.20
CA SER A 138 15.70 6.41 -10.09
C SER A 138 16.55 6.23 -8.82
N PHE A 139 17.27 7.26 -8.37
CA PHE A 139 17.98 7.26 -7.08
C PHE A 139 17.01 7.23 -5.90
N SER A 140 15.93 8.01 -5.99
CA SER A 140 14.85 7.97 -4.99
C SER A 140 14.23 6.59 -4.91
N PHE A 141 13.97 5.95 -6.04
CA PHE A 141 13.44 4.60 -6.11
C PHE A 141 14.35 3.58 -5.40
N PHE A 142 15.67 3.66 -5.63
CA PHE A 142 16.64 2.80 -4.96
C PHE A 142 16.58 2.95 -3.43
N LEU A 143 16.59 4.19 -2.94
CA LEU A 143 16.52 4.49 -1.52
C LEU A 143 15.17 4.07 -0.90
N LEU A 144 14.06 4.36 -1.59
CA LEU A 144 12.71 4.01 -1.15
C LEU A 144 12.51 2.50 -1.03
N THR A 145 13.10 1.72 -1.96
CA THR A 145 13.12 0.26 -1.94
C THR A 145 13.78 -0.29 -0.68
N LEU A 146 14.96 0.23 -0.35
CA LEU A 146 15.68 -0.16 0.86
C LEU A 146 14.90 0.27 2.11
N SER A 147 14.40 1.51 2.12
CA SER A 147 13.62 2.06 3.24
C SER A 147 12.38 1.23 3.53
N SER A 148 11.60 0.88 2.52
CA SER A 148 10.39 0.05 2.68
C SER A 148 10.71 -1.34 3.20
N THR A 149 11.80 -1.94 2.73
CA THR A 149 12.26 -3.26 3.17
C THR A 149 12.67 -3.23 4.65
N ILE A 150 13.43 -2.22 5.06
CA ILE A 150 13.84 -2.03 6.45
C ILE A 150 12.62 -1.73 7.33
N ASN A 151 11.64 -0.96 6.85
CA ASN A 151 10.36 -0.77 7.54
C ASN A 151 9.64 -2.09 7.78
N GLY A 152 9.68 -3.03 6.82
CA GLY A 152 9.16 -4.38 7.01
C GLY A 152 9.80 -5.11 8.19
N VAL A 153 11.11 -4.95 8.39
CA VAL A 153 11.83 -5.50 9.56
C VAL A 153 11.37 -4.82 10.86
N PHE A 154 11.30 -3.48 10.89
CA PHE A 154 10.84 -2.74 12.08
C PHE A 154 9.41 -3.12 12.47
N ARG A 155 8.49 -3.23 11.50
CA ARG A 155 7.13 -3.70 11.73
C ARG A 155 7.11 -5.14 12.28
N GLY A 156 8.01 -6.00 11.77
CA GLY A 156 8.18 -7.37 12.27
C GLY A 156 8.61 -7.45 13.74
N VAL A 157 9.38 -6.49 14.26
CA VAL A 157 9.72 -6.38 15.68
C VAL A 157 8.76 -5.52 16.51
N LYS A 158 7.57 -5.19 15.96
CA LYS A 158 6.54 -4.33 16.58
C LYS A 158 6.97 -2.86 16.74
N ASP A 159 7.91 -2.36 15.97
CA ASP A 159 8.30 -0.95 15.96
C ASP A 159 7.74 -0.22 14.75
N THR A 160 6.46 0.13 14.80
CA THR A 160 5.80 0.98 13.79
C THR A 160 6.11 2.47 13.97
N LYS A 161 6.60 2.87 15.15
CA LYS A 161 6.97 4.27 15.43
C LYS A 161 8.16 4.72 14.62
N THR A 162 9.16 3.85 14.47
CA THR A 162 10.34 4.17 13.64
C THR A 162 9.91 4.43 12.19
N SER A 163 9.02 3.62 11.62
CA SER A 163 8.48 3.87 10.27
C SER A 163 7.74 5.21 10.16
N LEU A 164 6.94 5.58 11.16
CA LEU A 164 6.27 6.89 11.22
C LEU A 164 7.27 8.06 11.26
N TYR A 165 8.30 7.98 12.12
CA TYR A 165 9.31 9.04 12.21
C TYR A 165 10.11 9.18 10.91
N VAL A 166 10.42 8.07 10.25
CA VAL A 166 11.07 8.07 8.94
C VAL A 166 10.19 8.75 7.89
N ALA A 167 8.93 8.35 7.78
CA ALA A 167 7.98 8.98 6.85
C ALA A 167 7.81 10.47 7.13
N GLY A 168 7.69 10.87 8.41
CA GLY A 168 7.62 12.28 8.81
C GLY A 168 8.86 13.08 8.42
N SER A 169 10.05 12.52 8.63
CA SER A 169 11.31 13.17 8.25
C SER A 169 11.43 13.32 6.74
N ILE A 170 11.06 12.29 5.97
CA ILE A 170 11.04 12.35 4.50
C ILE A 170 10.11 13.47 4.05
N ASN A 171 8.89 13.55 4.60
CA ASN A 171 7.91 14.58 4.25
C ASN A 171 8.40 15.99 4.54
N ILE A 172 8.95 16.23 5.73
CA ILE A 172 9.45 17.55 6.12
C ILE A 172 10.58 18.00 5.21
N VAL A 173 11.56 17.12 4.96
CA VAL A 173 12.71 17.45 4.10
C VAL A 173 12.27 17.65 2.65
N ASN A 174 11.44 16.76 2.13
CA ASN A 174 10.94 16.86 0.76
C ASN A 174 10.16 18.17 0.55
N LEU A 175 9.15 18.46 1.39
CA LEU A 175 8.32 19.66 1.27
C LEU A 175 9.16 20.97 1.38
N PHE A 176 10.13 20.99 2.29
CA PHE A 176 11.03 22.12 2.43
C PHE A 176 11.91 22.31 1.18
N LEU A 177 12.51 21.23 0.69
CA LEU A 177 13.35 21.28 -0.50
C LEU A 177 12.56 21.55 -1.78
N ASP A 178 11.33 21.04 -1.89
CA ASP A 178 10.42 21.37 -2.99
C ASP A 178 10.15 22.88 -3.05
N TYR A 179 9.83 23.49 -1.90
CA TYR A 179 9.63 24.94 -1.83
C TYR A 179 10.88 25.72 -2.24
N VAL A 180 12.06 25.25 -1.89
CA VAL A 180 13.33 25.91 -2.20
C VAL A 180 13.74 25.68 -3.65
N LEU A 181 13.72 24.43 -4.14
CA LEU A 181 14.33 24.06 -5.41
C LEU A 181 13.37 24.17 -6.60
N ILE A 182 12.05 24.00 -6.41
CA ILE A 182 11.08 24.18 -7.50
C ILE A 182 10.98 25.66 -7.85
N PHE A 183 10.87 26.53 -6.85
CA PHE A 183 10.58 27.95 -7.05
C PHE A 183 11.81 28.86 -6.96
N GLY A 184 13.00 28.34 -6.67
CA GLY A 184 14.22 29.13 -6.52
C GLY A 184 14.24 30.04 -5.29
N ASN A 185 13.55 29.68 -4.22
CA ASN A 185 13.49 30.47 -3.00
C ASN A 185 14.79 30.38 -2.19
N LEU A 186 14.98 31.29 -1.22
CA LEU A 186 16.15 31.36 -0.33
C LEU A 186 17.51 31.48 -1.05
N GLY A 187 17.53 32.04 -2.26
CA GLY A 187 18.75 32.26 -3.04
C GLY A 187 19.25 31.07 -3.85
N PHE A 188 18.51 29.99 -3.88
CA PHE A 188 18.78 28.84 -4.74
C PHE A 188 18.28 29.12 -6.18
N PRO A 189 18.92 28.48 -7.19
CA PRO A 189 18.41 28.56 -8.55
C PRO A 189 17.09 27.79 -8.70
N GLU A 190 16.23 28.31 -9.57
CA GLU A 190 14.97 27.67 -9.92
C GLU A 190 15.21 26.43 -10.80
N TRP A 191 15.01 25.25 -10.22
CA TRP A 191 15.21 23.98 -10.91
C TRP A 191 13.91 23.34 -11.41
N GLY A 192 12.77 23.86 -11.01
CA GLY A 192 11.46 23.36 -11.41
C GLY A 192 11.26 21.89 -11.13
N ILE A 193 10.83 21.14 -12.15
CA ILE A 193 10.59 19.68 -12.05
C ILE A 193 11.85 18.90 -11.59
N THR A 194 13.03 19.35 -12.00
CA THR A 194 14.30 18.76 -11.57
C THR A 194 14.50 18.94 -10.06
N GLY A 195 14.10 20.11 -9.54
CA GLY A 195 14.11 20.41 -8.11
C GLY A 195 13.24 19.45 -7.31
N ALA A 196 12.03 19.14 -7.78
CA ALA A 196 11.14 18.16 -7.17
C ALA A 196 11.78 16.77 -7.10
N ALA A 197 12.40 16.31 -8.19
CA ALA A 197 13.09 15.01 -8.20
C ALA A 197 14.25 14.98 -7.20
N VAL A 198 15.05 16.03 -7.11
CA VAL A 198 16.18 16.12 -6.17
C VAL A 198 15.67 16.19 -4.72
N ALA A 199 14.62 16.94 -4.44
CA ALA A 199 13.99 17.01 -3.12
C ALA A 199 13.51 15.63 -2.65
N THR A 200 12.88 14.86 -3.53
CA THR A 200 12.44 13.50 -3.24
C THR A 200 13.62 12.56 -2.95
N VAL A 201 14.72 12.66 -3.71
CA VAL A 201 15.96 11.90 -3.44
C VAL A 201 16.53 12.26 -2.07
N ALA A 202 16.66 13.55 -1.77
CA ALA A 202 17.20 14.03 -0.51
C ALA A 202 16.35 13.62 0.69
N GLY A 203 15.01 13.72 0.57
CA GLY A 203 14.09 13.24 1.59
C GLY A 203 14.28 11.75 1.89
N ASN A 204 14.30 10.90 0.86
CA ASN A 204 14.52 9.45 1.02
C ASN A 204 15.91 9.13 1.59
N PHE A 205 16.94 9.91 1.23
CA PHE A 205 18.29 9.75 1.78
C PHE A 205 18.32 10.03 3.28
N ILE A 206 17.69 11.11 3.74
CA ILE A 206 17.54 11.40 5.18
C ILE A 206 16.75 10.31 5.89
N GLY A 207 15.68 9.78 5.24
CA GLY A 207 14.93 8.65 5.75
C GLY A 207 15.81 7.42 6.01
N ILE A 208 16.65 7.04 5.07
CA ILE A 208 17.61 5.93 5.21
C ILE A 208 18.62 6.19 6.33
N LEU A 209 19.17 7.39 6.45
CA LEU A 209 20.09 7.74 7.53
C LEU A 209 19.44 7.58 8.92
N LEU A 210 18.19 8.03 9.04
CA LEU A 210 17.42 7.88 10.27
C LEU A 210 17.17 6.40 10.58
N GLN A 211 16.75 5.60 9.58
CA GLN A 211 16.60 4.15 9.73
C GLN A 211 17.90 3.49 10.18
N TRP A 212 19.01 3.83 9.53
CA TRP A 212 20.34 3.27 9.87
C TRP A 212 20.68 3.52 11.33
N SER A 213 20.43 4.71 11.85
CA SER A 213 20.64 5.04 13.26
C SER A 213 19.79 4.18 14.20
N ARG A 214 18.59 3.78 13.75
CA ARG A 214 17.63 2.97 14.50
C ARG A 214 17.89 1.46 14.41
N LEU A 215 18.65 0.97 13.41
CA LEU A 215 18.99 -0.45 13.28
C LEU A 215 19.71 -0.98 14.53
N LYS A 216 20.48 -0.13 15.23
CA LYS A 216 21.14 -0.48 16.49
C LYS A 216 20.19 -0.86 17.63
N LYS A 217 18.89 -0.52 17.53
CA LYS A 217 17.85 -0.84 18.51
C LYS A 217 17.16 -2.18 18.27
N LEU A 218 17.46 -2.84 17.15
CA LEU A 218 16.93 -4.17 16.85
C LEU A 218 17.50 -5.21 17.81
N PRO A 219 16.73 -6.26 18.18
CA PRO A 219 17.20 -7.34 19.06
C PRO A 219 18.19 -8.29 18.36
N PHE A 220 18.57 -8.03 17.12
CA PHE A 220 19.55 -8.78 16.32
C PHE A 220 20.35 -7.81 15.45
N LYS A 221 21.47 -8.28 14.88
CA LYS A 221 22.35 -7.43 14.06
C LYS A 221 21.98 -7.55 12.58
N ILE A 222 21.97 -6.44 11.86
CA ILE A 222 21.89 -6.42 10.41
C ILE A 222 23.30 -6.29 9.84
N SER A 223 23.69 -7.25 8.99
CA SER A 223 24.97 -7.28 8.31
C SER A 223 24.82 -7.57 6.84
N PHE A 224 25.26 -6.64 5.99
CA PHE A 224 25.23 -6.83 4.53
C PHE A 224 26.10 -7.99 4.05
N PHE A 225 27.16 -8.33 4.80
CA PHE A 225 28.11 -9.39 4.47
C PHE A 225 27.76 -10.75 5.07
N SER A 226 26.63 -10.88 5.77
CA SER A 226 26.20 -12.16 6.35
C SER A 226 26.02 -13.22 5.26
N CYS A 227 26.45 -14.45 5.52
CA CYS A 227 26.12 -15.58 4.64
C CYS A 227 24.63 -15.92 4.80
N VAL A 228 23.90 -15.90 3.68
CA VAL A 228 22.49 -16.24 3.64
C VAL A 228 22.32 -17.47 2.76
N SER A 229 21.57 -18.47 3.22
CA SER A 229 21.37 -19.70 2.45
C SER A 229 20.36 -19.47 1.30
N LYS A 230 20.49 -20.27 0.23
CA LYS A 230 19.49 -20.27 -0.86
C LYS A 230 18.08 -20.60 -0.35
N LYS A 231 17.97 -21.40 0.71
CA LYS A 231 16.70 -21.79 1.32
C LYS A 231 15.99 -20.57 1.95
N ASP A 232 16.74 -19.71 2.66
CA ASP A 232 16.17 -18.52 3.30
C ASP A 232 15.70 -17.50 2.26
N ILE A 233 16.49 -17.30 1.20
CA ILE A 233 16.10 -16.47 0.05
C ILE A 233 14.81 -17.00 -0.58
N TRP A 234 14.72 -18.32 -0.79
CA TRP A 234 13.56 -18.96 -1.40
C TRP A 234 12.30 -18.84 -0.53
N GLU A 235 12.43 -18.95 0.80
CA GLU A 235 11.32 -18.75 1.75
C GLU A 235 10.72 -17.34 1.58
N ILE A 236 11.56 -16.30 1.47
CA ILE A 236 11.11 -14.93 1.25
C ILE A 236 10.45 -14.77 -0.12
N ILE A 237 11.07 -15.31 -1.18
CA ILE A 237 10.53 -15.22 -2.55
C ILE A 237 9.17 -15.90 -2.66
N CYS A 238 9.02 -17.11 -2.09
CA CYS A 238 7.75 -17.84 -2.07
C CYS A 238 6.62 -17.08 -1.35
N PHE A 239 6.97 -16.23 -0.40
CA PHE A 239 6.01 -15.35 0.27
C PHE A 239 5.78 -14.05 -0.50
N ALA A 240 6.85 -13.43 -1.00
CA ALA A 240 6.81 -12.12 -1.66
C ALA A 240 6.05 -12.17 -3.00
N ILE A 241 6.24 -13.24 -3.79
CA ILE A 241 5.59 -13.37 -5.11
C ILE A 241 4.06 -13.34 -5.00
N PRO A 242 3.37 -14.16 -4.20
CA PRO A 242 1.91 -14.09 -4.10
C PRO A 242 1.41 -12.74 -3.58
N SER A 243 2.14 -12.13 -2.64
CA SER A 243 1.79 -10.81 -2.09
C SER A 243 1.94 -9.71 -3.15
N GLY A 244 3.02 -9.73 -3.92
CA GLY A 244 3.25 -8.79 -5.02
C GLY A 244 2.27 -9.00 -6.18
N LEU A 245 1.98 -10.26 -6.55
CA LEU A 245 0.99 -10.58 -7.57
C LEU A 245 -0.43 -10.15 -7.16
N GLN A 246 -0.76 -10.16 -5.87
CA GLN A 246 -2.04 -9.61 -5.38
C GLN A 246 -2.13 -8.11 -5.69
N GLU A 247 -1.08 -7.35 -5.45
CA GLU A 247 -1.04 -5.92 -5.75
C GLU A 247 -1.04 -5.64 -7.25
N ALA A 248 -0.26 -6.42 -8.02
CA ALA A 248 -0.26 -6.36 -9.49
C ALA A 248 -1.67 -6.61 -10.06
N ASN A 249 -2.34 -7.63 -9.55
CA ASN A 249 -3.72 -7.97 -9.92
C ASN A 249 -4.67 -6.80 -9.64
N PHE A 250 -4.56 -6.19 -8.46
CA PHE A 250 -5.40 -5.05 -8.08
C PHE A 250 -5.12 -3.83 -8.97
N SER A 251 -3.85 -3.47 -9.18
CA SER A 251 -3.45 -2.35 -10.03
C SER A 251 -3.87 -2.54 -11.49
N LEU A 252 -3.66 -3.73 -12.06
CA LEU A 252 -4.03 -4.02 -13.43
C LEU A 252 -5.55 -4.03 -13.63
N SER A 253 -6.29 -4.62 -12.69
CA SER A 253 -7.76 -4.60 -12.72
C SER A 253 -8.31 -3.17 -12.63
N ARG A 254 -7.70 -2.32 -11.82
CA ARG A 254 -8.06 -0.89 -11.72
C ARG A 254 -7.81 -0.15 -13.03
N LEU A 255 -6.64 -0.35 -13.66
CA LEU A 255 -6.30 0.28 -14.94
C LEU A 255 -7.29 -0.11 -16.03
N LEU A 256 -7.62 -1.40 -16.16
CA LEU A 256 -8.65 -1.86 -17.13
C LEU A 256 -10.01 -1.25 -16.83
N GLY A 257 -10.40 -1.17 -15.56
CA GLY A 257 -11.65 -0.50 -15.17
C GLY A 257 -11.68 0.99 -15.56
N LEU A 258 -10.55 1.70 -15.42
CA LEU A 258 -10.43 3.10 -15.84
C LEU A 258 -10.59 3.26 -17.36
N THR A 259 -10.09 2.33 -18.18
CA THR A 259 -10.30 2.39 -19.64
C THR A 259 -11.79 2.22 -20.01
N PHE A 260 -12.53 1.38 -19.28
CA PHE A 260 -13.98 1.23 -19.48
C PHE A 260 -14.72 2.53 -19.15
N ILE A 261 -14.38 3.16 -18.02
CA ILE A 261 -15.01 4.42 -17.59
C ILE A 261 -14.67 5.57 -18.55
N LEU A 262 -13.45 5.61 -19.09
CA LEU A 262 -13.04 6.64 -20.05
C LEU A 262 -13.94 6.64 -21.29
N SER A 263 -14.47 5.49 -21.71
CA SER A 263 -15.41 5.39 -22.83
C SER A 263 -16.77 6.08 -22.60
N LEU A 264 -17.10 6.42 -21.33
CA LEU A 264 -18.32 7.13 -20.95
C LEU A 264 -18.17 8.67 -21.04
N GLY A 265 -16.98 9.16 -21.32
CA GLY A 265 -16.68 10.59 -21.47
C GLY A 265 -15.95 11.21 -20.28
N THR A 266 -15.52 12.45 -20.49
CA THR A 266 -14.60 13.16 -19.56
C THR A 266 -15.23 13.48 -18.20
N ALA A 267 -16.52 13.82 -18.16
CA ALA A 267 -17.22 14.12 -16.91
C ALA A 267 -17.33 12.87 -16.00
N ALA A 268 -17.67 11.71 -16.58
CA ALA A 268 -17.72 10.44 -15.86
C ALA A 268 -16.34 10.02 -15.34
N PHE A 269 -15.30 10.19 -16.16
CA PHE A 269 -13.93 9.90 -15.78
C PHE A 269 -13.43 10.82 -14.65
N ALA A 270 -13.69 12.13 -14.76
CA ALA A 270 -13.32 13.10 -13.72
C ALA A 270 -14.03 12.81 -12.39
N ALA A 271 -15.33 12.51 -12.43
CA ALA A 271 -16.12 12.14 -11.26
C ALA A 271 -15.55 10.87 -10.57
N ASN A 272 -15.16 9.87 -11.36
CA ASN A 272 -14.54 8.64 -10.86
C ASN A 272 -13.17 8.92 -10.20
N GLN A 273 -12.33 9.74 -10.82
CA GLN A 273 -11.00 10.07 -10.26
C GLN A 273 -11.10 10.82 -8.94
N ILE A 274 -12.02 11.76 -8.84
CA ILE A 274 -12.30 12.47 -7.59
C ILE A 274 -12.84 11.50 -6.53
N GLY A 275 -13.76 10.60 -6.91
CA GLY A 275 -14.29 9.58 -6.02
C GLY A 275 -13.18 8.70 -5.42
N ILE A 276 -12.28 8.18 -6.26
CA ILE A 276 -11.10 7.38 -5.81
C ILE A 276 -10.19 8.19 -4.88
N ALA A 277 -9.95 9.47 -5.17
CA ALA A 277 -9.12 10.32 -4.32
C ALA A 277 -9.73 10.53 -2.92
N ILE A 278 -11.05 10.70 -2.85
CA ILE A 278 -11.79 10.82 -1.58
C ILE A 278 -11.80 9.47 -0.85
N GLU A 279 -12.01 8.38 -1.56
CA GLU A 279 -11.99 7.03 -1.00
C GLU A 279 -10.63 6.68 -0.38
N ALA A 280 -9.52 7.14 -0.96
CA ALA A 280 -8.18 6.93 -0.43
C ALA A 280 -8.01 7.48 1.01
N ILE A 281 -8.75 8.54 1.39
CA ILE A 281 -8.75 9.10 2.75
C ILE A 281 -9.25 8.06 3.77
N SER A 282 -10.16 7.16 3.35
CA SER A 282 -10.68 6.08 4.18
C SER A 282 -9.82 4.83 4.13
N THR A 283 -9.38 4.42 2.96
CA THR A 283 -8.71 3.14 2.75
C THR A 283 -7.26 3.13 3.23
N MET A 284 -6.52 4.25 3.11
CA MET A 284 -5.11 4.33 3.56
C MET A 284 -4.94 4.09 5.07
N PRO A 285 -5.73 4.71 5.97
CA PRO A 285 -5.70 4.34 7.39
C PRO A 285 -6.12 2.90 7.65
N GLY A 286 -7.08 2.35 6.90
CA GLY A 286 -7.47 0.94 6.96
C GLY A 286 -6.27 0.01 6.70
N TRP A 287 -5.44 0.33 5.71
CA TRP A 287 -4.20 -0.40 5.43
C TRP A 287 -3.19 -0.30 6.58
N GLY A 288 -3.11 0.84 7.27
CA GLY A 288 -2.29 0.98 8.47
C GLY A 288 -2.67 0.00 9.58
N VAL A 289 -3.98 -0.17 9.84
CA VAL A 289 -4.50 -1.18 10.79
C VAL A 289 -4.17 -2.60 10.31
N ALA A 290 -4.31 -2.87 9.03
CA ALA A 290 -4.02 -4.16 8.41
C ALA A 290 -2.54 -4.56 8.55
N ILE A 291 -1.63 -3.61 8.36
CA ILE A 291 -0.18 -3.80 8.56
C ILE A 291 0.12 -4.19 10.02
N ALA A 292 -0.47 -3.47 10.98
CA ALA A 292 -0.33 -3.80 12.40
C ALA A 292 -0.87 -5.20 12.73
N CYS A 293 -2.01 -5.59 12.13
CA CYS A 293 -2.58 -6.91 12.25
C CYS A 293 -1.61 -8.00 11.76
N THR A 294 -0.97 -7.83 10.59
CA THR A 294 0.02 -8.78 10.07
C THR A 294 1.14 -9.05 11.08
N ALA A 295 1.70 -8.00 11.68
CA ALA A 295 2.78 -8.12 12.67
C ALA A 295 2.32 -8.82 13.95
N LEU A 296 1.15 -8.45 14.49
CA LEU A 296 0.59 -9.02 15.71
C LEU A 296 0.21 -10.49 15.56
N VAL A 297 -0.44 -10.84 14.44
CA VAL A 297 -0.77 -12.21 14.09
C VAL A 297 0.50 -13.04 13.93
N GLY A 298 1.50 -12.54 13.19
CA GLY A 298 2.77 -13.24 13.03
C GLY A 298 3.45 -13.54 14.38
N HIS A 299 3.49 -12.55 15.27
CA HIS A 299 4.00 -12.76 16.63
C HIS A 299 3.25 -13.82 17.42
N SER A 300 1.90 -13.76 17.41
CA SER A 300 1.09 -14.72 18.17
C SER A 300 1.23 -16.16 17.65
N ILE A 301 1.38 -16.32 16.34
CA ILE A 301 1.69 -17.63 15.74
C ILE A 301 3.08 -18.11 16.16
N GLY A 302 4.08 -17.22 16.15
CA GLY A 302 5.43 -17.53 16.65
C GLY A 302 5.44 -17.92 18.13
N GLU A 303 4.59 -17.29 18.96
CA GLU A 303 4.38 -17.65 20.38
C GLU A 303 3.61 -18.95 20.59
N ASN A 304 3.17 -19.65 19.55
CA ASN A 304 2.23 -20.79 19.61
C ASN A 304 0.90 -20.46 20.32
N LYS A 305 0.38 -19.23 20.10
CA LYS A 305 -0.89 -18.75 20.69
C LYS A 305 -1.89 -18.37 19.60
N PRO A 306 -2.48 -19.32 18.86
CA PRO A 306 -3.41 -19.04 17.78
C PRO A 306 -4.68 -18.32 18.25
N ASP A 307 -5.14 -18.56 19.49
CA ASP A 307 -6.31 -17.85 20.04
C ASP A 307 -6.07 -16.35 20.12
N LYS A 308 -4.85 -15.93 20.49
CA LYS A 308 -4.45 -14.54 20.51
C LYS A 308 -4.42 -13.93 19.10
N SER A 309 -4.08 -14.73 18.07
CA SER A 309 -4.13 -14.28 16.68
C SER A 309 -5.56 -13.98 16.21
N GLN A 310 -6.53 -14.76 16.68
CA GLN A 310 -7.94 -14.53 16.40
C GLN A 310 -8.45 -13.26 17.06
N GLU A 311 -8.10 -13.02 18.33
CA GLU A 311 -8.47 -11.82 19.04
C GLU A 311 -7.86 -10.57 18.35
N TYR A 312 -6.58 -10.61 17.96
CA TYR A 312 -5.96 -9.52 17.20
C TYR A 312 -6.69 -9.26 15.87
N THR A 313 -7.03 -10.30 15.13
CA THR A 313 -7.75 -10.18 13.87
C THR A 313 -9.14 -9.57 14.08
N LEU A 314 -9.89 -10.08 15.06
CA LEU A 314 -11.24 -9.60 15.36
C LEU A 314 -11.23 -8.11 15.76
N TYR A 315 -10.40 -7.73 16.71
CA TYR A 315 -10.33 -6.32 17.16
C TYR A 315 -9.78 -5.40 16.08
N SER A 316 -8.80 -5.84 15.27
CA SER A 316 -8.33 -5.05 14.12
C SER A 316 -9.43 -4.85 13.09
N THR A 317 -10.25 -5.89 12.82
CA THR A 317 -11.40 -5.78 11.92
C THR A 317 -12.43 -4.79 12.46
N ILE A 318 -12.74 -4.85 13.75
CA ILE A 318 -13.67 -3.92 14.39
C ILE A 318 -13.14 -2.47 14.31
N ILE A 319 -11.87 -2.23 14.64
CA ILE A 319 -11.25 -0.90 14.60
C ILE A 319 -11.28 -0.34 13.18
N ALA A 320 -10.85 -1.13 12.18
CA ALA A 320 -10.85 -0.71 10.78
C ALA A 320 -12.28 -0.45 10.28
N SER A 321 -13.24 -1.34 10.60
CA SER A 321 -14.64 -1.19 10.20
C SER A 321 -15.32 0.02 10.85
N ILE A 322 -15.03 0.33 12.10
CA ILE A 322 -15.57 1.53 12.77
C ILE A 322 -14.99 2.78 12.11
N PHE A 323 -13.68 2.85 11.92
CA PHE A 323 -13.03 4.01 11.31
C PHE A 323 -13.53 4.26 9.88
N MET A 324 -13.49 3.24 9.03
CA MET A 324 -13.96 3.34 7.64
C MET A 324 -15.47 3.53 7.57
N GLY A 325 -16.23 2.95 8.51
CA GLY A 325 -17.69 3.16 8.62
C GLY A 325 -18.08 4.58 8.99
N ILE A 326 -17.30 5.25 9.86
CA ILE A 326 -17.51 6.69 10.16
C ILE A 326 -17.31 7.51 8.89
N LEU A 327 -16.26 7.25 8.12
CA LEU A 327 -16.02 7.95 6.84
C LEU A 327 -17.07 7.61 5.80
N ALA A 328 -17.56 6.37 5.77
CA ALA A 328 -18.70 5.97 4.93
C ALA A 328 -19.95 6.82 5.21
N CYS A 329 -20.23 7.17 6.47
CA CYS A 329 -21.31 8.09 6.79
C CYS A 329 -21.13 9.47 6.12
N PHE A 330 -19.89 10.02 6.13
CA PHE A 330 -19.63 11.28 5.41
C PHE A 330 -19.81 11.11 3.89
N PHE A 331 -19.35 10.00 3.32
CA PHE A 331 -19.53 9.70 1.89
C PHE A 331 -21.02 9.62 1.51
N PHE A 332 -21.85 9.08 2.38
CA PHE A 332 -23.28 8.92 2.13
C PHE A 332 -24.07 10.22 2.33
N PHE A 333 -23.84 10.96 3.45
CA PHE A 333 -24.67 12.09 3.83
C PHE A 333 -24.25 13.42 3.20
N ILE A 334 -22.95 13.63 2.93
CA ILE A 334 -22.43 14.90 2.40
C ILE A 334 -21.57 14.74 1.14
N PRO A 335 -21.92 13.83 0.19
CA PRO A 335 -21.08 13.51 -0.97
C PRO A 335 -20.82 14.72 -1.87
N LYS A 336 -21.85 15.55 -2.11
CA LYS A 336 -21.72 16.75 -2.95
C LYS A 336 -20.69 17.74 -2.40
N THR A 337 -20.69 17.95 -1.09
CA THR A 337 -19.73 18.82 -0.43
C THR A 337 -18.31 18.27 -0.58
N LEU A 338 -18.12 16.97 -0.37
CA LEU A 338 -16.80 16.33 -0.51
C LEU A 338 -16.27 16.45 -1.93
N ILE A 339 -17.09 16.18 -2.95
CA ILE A 339 -16.69 16.33 -4.36
C ILE A 339 -16.38 17.80 -4.70
N SER A 340 -17.16 18.75 -4.19
CA SER A 340 -17.00 20.17 -4.48
C SER A 340 -15.70 20.78 -3.93
N PHE A 341 -15.00 20.11 -3.01
CA PHE A 341 -13.64 20.52 -2.60
C PHE A 341 -12.58 20.27 -3.68
N PHE A 342 -12.84 19.37 -4.62
CA PHE A 342 -11.87 18.96 -5.65
C PHE A 342 -12.12 19.59 -7.02
N ILE A 343 -13.29 20.19 -7.23
CA ILE A 343 -13.67 20.73 -8.54
C ILE A 343 -14.47 22.02 -8.39
N ASN A 344 -14.46 22.86 -9.43
CA ASN A 344 -15.24 24.10 -9.45
C ASN A 344 -16.75 23.81 -9.33
N LYS A 345 -17.45 24.64 -8.58
CA LYS A 345 -18.90 24.51 -8.37
C LYS A 345 -19.73 24.62 -9.65
N GLN A 346 -19.16 25.13 -10.74
CA GLN A 346 -19.80 25.23 -12.05
C GLN A 346 -19.89 23.89 -12.78
N GLU A 347 -19.07 22.90 -12.42
CA GLU A 347 -19.05 21.55 -13.00
C GLU A 347 -20.15 20.65 -12.37
N ILE A 348 -21.42 21.06 -12.59
CA ILE A 348 -22.59 20.45 -11.94
C ILE A 348 -22.72 18.96 -12.26
N ASP A 349 -22.42 18.54 -13.49
CA ASP A 349 -22.53 17.15 -13.91
C ASP A 349 -21.50 16.27 -13.20
N VAL A 350 -20.24 16.72 -13.06
CA VAL A 350 -19.18 16.00 -12.34
C VAL A 350 -19.56 15.86 -10.85
N ILE A 351 -20.08 16.93 -10.24
CA ILE A 351 -20.52 16.91 -8.84
C ILE A 351 -21.68 15.93 -8.66
N ARG A 352 -22.67 15.93 -9.56
CA ARG A 352 -23.83 15.04 -9.49
C ARG A 352 -23.43 13.58 -9.64
N ILE A 353 -22.65 13.25 -10.66
CA ILE A 353 -22.19 11.89 -10.96
C ILE A 353 -21.28 11.40 -9.82
N GLY A 354 -20.30 12.20 -9.41
CA GLY A 354 -19.37 11.86 -8.33
C GLY A 354 -20.06 11.66 -6.98
N ALA A 355 -21.10 12.46 -6.70
CA ALA A 355 -21.87 12.28 -5.47
C ALA A 355 -22.57 10.93 -5.40
N ILE A 356 -23.16 10.47 -6.52
CA ILE A 356 -23.79 9.14 -6.58
C ILE A 356 -22.73 8.04 -6.43
N CYS A 357 -21.60 8.16 -7.14
CA CYS A 357 -20.48 7.22 -7.01
C CYS A 357 -20.00 7.11 -5.54
N LEU A 358 -19.84 8.25 -4.86
CA LEU A 358 -19.38 8.28 -3.49
C LEU A 358 -20.41 7.72 -2.50
N GLN A 359 -21.71 7.92 -2.75
CA GLN A 359 -22.77 7.27 -1.98
C GLN A 359 -22.73 5.75 -2.10
N VAL A 360 -22.47 5.23 -3.30
CA VAL A 360 -22.28 3.79 -3.52
C VAL A 360 -21.01 3.30 -2.81
N ALA A 361 -19.90 4.05 -2.91
CA ALA A 361 -18.64 3.76 -2.22
C ALA A 361 -18.78 3.64 -0.70
N ALA A 362 -19.76 4.32 -0.10
CA ALA A 362 -20.02 4.21 1.34
C ALA A 362 -20.34 2.76 1.76
N PHE A 363 -20.99 1.98 0.91
CA PHE A 363 -21.36 0.58 1.21
C PHE A 363 -20.17 -0.39 1.09
N GLU A 364 -19.12 -0.06 0.35
CA GLU A 364 -17.95 -0.94 0.22
C GLU A 364 -16.91 -0.73 1.33
N GLN A 365 -16.98 0.36 2.12
CA GLN A 365 -15.97 0.67 3.13
C GLN A 365 -15.82 -0.42 4.18
N ILE A 366 -16.92 -0.98 4.71
CA ILE A 366 -16.88 -2.08 5.67
C ILE A 366 -16.38 -3.38 5.03
N PRO A 367 -16.87 -3.84 3.86
CA PRO A 367 -16.27 -4.95 3.11
C PRO A 367 -14.76 -4.79 2.88
N ILE A 368 -14.27 -3.61 2.45
CA ILE A 368 -12.84 -3.33 2.26
C ILE A 368 -12.07 -3.50 3.59
N ALA A 369 -12.58 -2.97 4.70
CA ALA A 369 -11.97 -3.15 6.02
C ALA A 369 -11.83 -4.64 6.39
N ILE A 370 -12.86 -5.44 6.14
CA ILE A 370 -12.85 -6.89 6.40
C ILE A 370 -11.81 -7.59 5.51
N VAL A 371 -11.81 -7.31 4.21
CA VAL A 371 -10.89 -7.92 3.23
C VAL A 371 -9.44 -7.60 3.57
N THR A 372 -9.13 -6.33 3.86
CA THR A 372 -7.77 -5.90 4.16
C THR A 372 -7.22 -6.52 5.45
N VAL A 373 -8.03 -6.57 6.51
CA VAL A 373 -7.61 -7.16 7.78
C VAL A 373 -7.54 -8.69 7.71
N LEU A 374 -8.52 -9.37 7.10
CA LEU A 374 -8.46 -10.83 6.91
C LEU A 374 -7.34 -11.24 5.95
N GLY A 375 -7.09 -10.47 4.90
CA GLY A 375 -5.91 -10.65 4.04
C GLY A 375 -4.61 -10.56 4.83
N SER A 376 -4.54 -9.60 5.76
CA SER A 376 -3.40 -9.41 6.66
C SER A 376 -3.24 -10.55 7.69
N TYR A 377 -4.35 -11.12 8.17
CA TYR A 377 -4.31 -12.35 8.97
C TYR A 377 -3.63 -13.50 8.21
N PHE A 378 -4.07 -13.77 6.97
CA PHE A 378 -3.46 -14.82 6.15
C PHE A 378 -1.98 -14.56 5.86
N LYS A 379 -1.59 -13.33 5.62
CA LYS A 379 -0.17 -12.93 5.50
C LYS A 379 0.57 -13.15 6.82
N GLY A 380 -0.01 -12.79 7.96
CA GLY A 380 0.57 -12.99 9.29
C GLY A 380 0.81 -14.46 9.64
N ILE A 381 -0.11 -15.36 9.31
CA ILE A 381 0.07 -16.82 9.52
C ILE A 381 1.03 -17.47 8.50
N GLY A 382 1.50 -16.72 7.49
CA GLY A 382 2.44 -17.22 6.49
C GLY A 382 1.80 -17.80 5.22
N ASN A 383 0.53 -17.51 4.95
CA ASN A 383 -0.18 -17.99 3.76
C ASN A 383 -0.73 -16.84 2.88
N PRO A 384 0.14 -16.09 2.18
CA PRO A 384 -0.26 -14.99 1.30
C PRO A 384 -1.00 -15.45 0.04
N LYS A 385 -1.00 -16.75 -0.27
CA LYS A 385 -1.65 -17.30 -1.47
C LYS A 385 -3.16 -17.16 -1.42
N ILE A 386 -3.76 -17.33 -0.22
CA ILE A 386 -5.22 -17.28 -0.05
C ILE A 386 -5.79 -15.91 -0.50
N PRO A 387 -5.38 -14.76 0.06
CA PRO A 387 -5.91 -13.49 -0.37
C PRO A 387 -5.59 -13.19 -1.84
N PHE A 388 -4.44 -13.63 -2.37
CA PHE A 388 -4.13 -13.51 -3.79
C PHE A 388 -5.14 -14.24 -4.67
N TYR A 389 -5.39 -15.53 -4.43
CA TYR A 389 -6.34 -16.28 -5.26
C TYR A 389 -7.76 -15.73 -5.17
N VAL A 390 -8.22 -15.37 -3.97
CA VAL A 390 -9.57 -14.80 -3.80
C VAL A 390 -9.69 -13.50 -4.59
N SER A 391 -8.75 -12.56 -4.44
CA SER A 391 -8.78 -11.29 -5.19
C SER A 391 -8.61 -11.49 -6.70
N PHE A 392 -7.81 -12.47 -7.13
CA PHE A 392 -7.65 -12.80 -8.55
C PHE A 392 -8.98 -13.25 -9.16
N PHE A 393 -9.65 -14.21 -8.55
CA PHE A 393 -10.92 -14.71 -9.06
C PHE A 393 -12.01 -13.65 -9.05
N THR A 394 -12.15 -12.88 -7.97
CA THR A 394 -13.20 -11.86 -7.87
C THR A 394 -12.98 -10.70 -8.86
N ASN A 395 -11.73 -10.32 -9.13
CA ASN A 395 -11.44 -9.27 -10.10
C ASN A 395 -11.62 -9.75 -11.55
N TRP A 396 -10.98 -10.88 -11.94
CA TRP A 396 -10.89 -11.29 -13.34
C TRP A 396 -12.14 -12.02 -13.86
N PHE A 397 -12.84 -12.75 -12.99
CA PHE A 397 -14.00 -13.54 -13.40
C PHE A 397 -15.34 -12.92 -13.01
N LEU A 398 -15.34 -11.91 -12.14
CA LEU A 398 -16.57 -11.23 -11.76
C LEU A 398 -16.52 -9.75 -12.14
N ARG A 399 -15.63 -8.94 -11.51
CA ARG A 399 -15.61 -7.49 -11.67
C ARG A 399 -15.35 -7.08 -13.12
N LEU A 400 -14.26 -7.52 -13.74
CA LEU A 400 -13.86 -7.07 -15.08
C LEU A 400 -14.83 -7.50 -16.19
N PRO A 401 -15.31 -8.77 -16.27
CA PRO A 401 -16.27 -9.16 -17.30
C PRO A 401 -17.59 -8.43 -17.19
N ILE A 402 -18.13 -8.30 -15.98
CA ILE A 402 -19.40 -7.59 -15.73
C ILE A 402 -19.22 -6.10 -16.05
N ALA A 403 -18.12 -5.48 -15.60
CA ALA A 403 -17.83 -4.07 -15.88
C ALA A 403 -17.66 -3.83 -17.39
N PHE A 404 -16.94 -4.68 -18.09
CA PHE A 404 -16.79 -4.58 -19.54
C PHE A 404 -18.14 -4.63 -20.25
N TYR A 405 -18.99 -5.58 -19.91
CA TYR A 405 -20.32 -5.73 -20.52
C TYR A 405 -21.23 -4.53 -20.22
N LEU A 406 -21.36 -4.15 -18.94
CA LEU A 406 -22.30 -3.10 -18.53
C LEU A 406 -21.81 -1.68 -18.88
N ILE A 407 -20.51 -1.42 -18.79
CA ILE A 407 -19.95 -0.07 -19.00
C ILE A 407 -19.52 0.14 -20.44
N SER A 408 -18.78 -0.80 -21.05
CA SER A 408 -18.23 -0.60 -22.40
C SER A 408 -19.23 -0.94 -23.50
N ILE A 409 -20.05 -1.99 -23.33
CA ILE A 409 -21.01 -2.43 -24.34
C ILE A 409 -22.36 -1.70 -24.16
N LEU A 410 -22.97 -1.80 -22.96
CA LEU A 410 -24.27 -1.20 -22.70
C LEU A 410 -24.21 0.30 -22.37
N ARG A 411 -23.01 0.85 -22.15
CA ARG A 411 -22.74 2.27 -21.81
C ARG A 411 -23.58 2.79 -20.65
N LEU A 412 -23.78 1.95 -19.62
CA LEU A 412 -24.49 2.35 -18.42
C LEU A 412 -23.68 3.41 -17.64
N PRO A 413 -24.35 4.24 -16.83
CA PRO A 413 -23.70 5.30 -16.06
C PRO A 413 -22.58 4.76 -15.13
N VAL A 414 -21.55 5.58 -14.85
CA VAL A 414 -20.35 5.21 -14.11
C VAL A 414 -20.62 4.70 -12.67
N TYR A 415 -21.70 5.11 -12.03
CA TYR A 415 -22.07 4.60 -10.70
C TYR A 415 -22.38 3.09 -10.72
N ILE A 416 -22.74 2.51 -11.87
CA ILE A 416 -22.88 1.05 -12.04
C ILE A 416 -21.53 0.35 -11.84
N TYR A 417 -20.43 0.96 -12.31
CA TYR A 417 -19.11 0.43 -12.06
C TYR A 417 -18.81 0.35 -10.54
N TRP A 418 -19.20 1.37 -9.77
CA TRP A 418 -19.05 1.39 -8.32
C TRP A 418 -19.95 0.35 -7.62
N ILE A 419 -21.15 0.10 -8.14
CA ILE A 419 -22.01 -0.99 -7.66
C ILE A 419 -21.33 -2.35 -7.88
N ILE A 420 -20.74 -2.56 -9.07
CA ILE A 420 -20.02 -3.80 -9.38
C ILE A 420 -18.81 -3.98 -8.42
N THR A 421 -18.05 -2.92 -8.16
CA THR A 421 -16.93 -2.97 -7.21
C THR A 421 -17.40 -3.24 -5.78
N THR A 422 -18.45 -2.60 -5.33
CA THR A 422 -19.08 -2.85 -4.03
C THR A 422 -19.50 -4.31 -3.87
N PHE A 423 -20.16 -4.87 -4.89
CA PHE A 423 -20.55 -6.27 -4.89
C PHE A 423 -19.33 -7.22 -4.85
N GLN A 424 -18.28 -6.89 -5.62
CA GLN A 424 -17.02 -7.65 -5.61
C GLN A 424 -16.37 -7.65 -4.21
N TRP A 425 -16.26 -6.47 -3.55
CA TRP A 425 -15.70 -6.36 -2.21
C TRP A 425 -16.53 -7.12 -1.16
N LEU A 426 -17.86 -7.06 -1.30
CA LEU A 426 -18.76 -7.81 -0.42
C LEU A 426 -18.56 -9.33 -0.57
N LEU A 427 -18.52 -9.82 -1.80
CA LEU A 427 -18.28 -11.24 -2.07
C LEU A 427 -16.90 -11.70 -1.57
N GLU A 428 -15.87 -10.89 -1.82
CA GLU A 428 -14.50 -11.15 -1.37
C GLU A 428 -14.43 -11.21 0.17
N SER A 429 -15.13 -10.31 0.86
CA SER A 429 -15.21 -10.32 2.32
C SER A 429 -15.86 -11.59 2.86
N ILE A 430 -16.93 -12.06 2.23
CA ILE A 430 -17.63 -13.29 2.59
C ILE A 430 -16.72 -14.51 2.38
N ILE A 431 -16.07 -14.61 1.23
CA ILE A 431 -15.16 -15.72 0.91
C ILE A 431 -14.00 -15.76 1.88
N LEU A 432 -13.33 -14.63 2.13
CA LEU A 432 -12.20 -14.55 3.07
C LEU A 432 -12.64 -14.86 4.50
N TYR A 433 -13.81 -14.40 4.92
CA TYR A 433 -14.35 -14.73 6.24
C TYR A 433 -14.65 -16.24 6.38
N TYR A 434 -15.23 -16.87 5.37
CA TYR A 434 -15.44 -18.31 5.36
C TYR A 434 -14.13 -19.09 5.46
N LEU A 435 -13.12 -18.71 4.65
CA LEU A 435 -11.80 -19.33 4.67
C LEU A 435 -11.08 -19.11 6.02
N TYR A 436 -11.23 -17.94 6.61
CA TYR A 436 -10.73 -17.61 7.94
C TYR A 436 -11.33 -18.53 9.00
N ARG A 437 -12.65 -18.70 9.02
CA ARG A 437 -13.34 -19.61 9.95
C ARG A 437 -12.91 -21.06 9.77
N LYS A 438 -12.76 -21.51 8.53
CA LYS A 438 -12.27 -22.86 8.22
C LYS A 438 -10.83 -23.08 8.70
N ASN A 439 -9.95 -22.09 8.48
CA ASN A 439 -8.55 -22.16 8.92
C ASN A 439 -8.43 -22.25 10.44
N ILE A 440 -9.16 -21.40 11.18
CA ILE A 440 -9.20 -21.45 12.64
C ILE A 440 -9.59 -22.84 13.15
N ASN A 441 -10.67 -23.41 12.62
CA ASN A 441 -11.16 -24.71 13.03
C ASN A 441 -10.10 -25.81 12.80
N THR A 442 -9.35 -25.74 11.72
CA THR A 442 -8.27 -26.68 11.41
C THR A 442 -7.09 -26.52 12.37
N VAL A 443 -6.67 -25.28 12.66
CA VAL A 443 -5.57 -25.00 13.58
C VAL A 443 -5.91 -25.46 15.00
N LEU A 444 -7.11 -25.18 15.48
CA LEU A 444 -7.58 -25.63 16.80
C LEU A 444 -7.66 -27.16 16.89
N LYS A 445 -8.13 -27.84 15.83
CA LYS A 445 -8.19 -29.28 15.75
C LYS A 445 -6.80 -29.93 15.82
N ASN A 446 -5.82 -29.39 15.09
CA ASN A 446 -4.45 -29.90 15.10
C ASN A 446 -3.78 -29.73 16.48
N MET A 447 -4.03 -28.62 17.17
CA MET A 447 -3.50 -28.39 18.51
C MET A 447 -4.15 -29.30 19.58
N SER A 448 -5.45 -29.56 19.46
CA SER A 448 -6.11 -30.52 20.37
C SER A 448 -5.55 -31.95 20.24
N ILE A 449 -5.16 -32.33 19.02
CA ILE A 449 -4.53 -33.62 18.73
C ILE A 449 -3.12 -33.68 19.29
N SER A 450 -2.28 -32.62 19.08
CA SER A 450 -0.91 -32.57 19.63
C SER A 450 -0.88 -32.58 21.15
N ASN A 451 -1.78 -31.85 21.80
CA ASN A 451 -1.94 -31.88 23.28
C ASN A 451 -2.40 -33.24 23.87
N ILE A 452 -2.98 -34.09 23.04
CA ILE A 452 -3.32 -35.46 23.43
C ILE A 452 -2.08 -36.35 23.35
N PHE A 453 -1.24 -36.18 22.34
CA PHE A 453 0.02 -36.92 22.18
C PHE A 453 1.12 -36.50 23.16
N ASP A 454 1.18 -35.23 23.58
CA ASP A 454 2.13 -34.76 24.61
C ASP A 454 1.75 -35.16 26.06
N LYS A 455 0.57 -35.74 26.25
CA LYS A 455 0.08 -36.24 27.56
C LYS A 455 0.09 -37.76 27.68
N ILE A 456 0.47 -38.47 26.63
CA ILE A 456 0.71 -39.93 26.60
C ILE A 456 2.22 -40.17 26.57
#